data_2bd2f432df3c044dcce803352af181e1
#
_entry.id   2bd2f432df3c044dcce803352af181e1
#
_cell.length_a   1.000
_cell.length_b   1.000
_cell.length_c   1.000
_cell.angle_alpha   90.00
_cell.angle_beta   90.00
_cell.angle_gamma   90.00
#
_symmetry.space_group_name_H-M   'P 1'
#
loop_
_entity.id
_entity.type
_entity.pdbx_description
1 polymer ?
#
loop_
_entity_poly.entity_id
_entity_poly.type
_entity_poly.pdbx_seq_one_letter_code
_entity_poly.pdbx_strand_id
1 'polypeptide(L)'
;GCAVNCRYCFRRHFPYDQNPGNKVSWQQAIDYIAAHPEIEEVIFSGGDPMMAKDSEWAWLLERLEKIPHLQRLRIHSRLPVVIPERITDEFCDLLLKSPLQTVFVTHINHPNEIDGELAFAMQKLAGAKVTLLNQSVLLKDVNDNPHTLKVLSDKLFQAGILPYYLH
;
A
#
# COMPACT_ATOMS: atom_id res chain seq x y z
N GLY A 1 7.53 -6.81 -9.53
CA GLY A 1 6.54 -7.88 -9.57
C GLY A 1 5.75 -7.96 -8.27
N CYS A 2 4.98 -9.04 -8.09
CA CYS A 2 4.19 -9.34 -6.89
C CYS A 2 4.57 -10.70 -6.34
N ALA A 3 4.52 -10.89 -5.01
CA ALA A 3 4.54 -12.21 -4.38
C ALA A 3 3.16 -12.89 -4.46
N VAL A 4 2.08 -12.12 -4.61
CA VAL A 4 0.70 -12.61 -4.65
C VAL A 4 0.14 -12.55 -6.07
N ASN A 5 -0.29 -13.70 -6.60
CA ASN A 5 -0.88 -13.78 -7.93
C ASN A 5 -2.42 -13.68 -7.84
N CYS A 6 -2.94 -12.45 -7.69
CA CYS A 6 -4.37 -12.19 -7.61
C CYS A 6 -5.08 -12.53 -8.92
N ARG A 7 -6.13 -13.37 -8.88
CA ARG A 7 -6.90 -13.76 -10.08
C ARG A 7 -7.61 -12.59 -10.76
N TYR A 8 -7.99 -11.58 -10.00
CA TYR A 8 -8.68 -10.37 -10.47
C TYR A 8 -7.72 -9.22 -10.84
N CYS A 9 -6.40 -9.45 -10.86
CA CYS A 9 -5.42 -8.40 -11.13
C CYS A 9 -5.50 -7.94 -12.59
N PHE A 10 -5.86 -6.68 -12.80
CA PHE A 10 -5.90 -6.07 -14.15
C PHE A 10 -4.50 -5.89 -14.77
N ARG A 11 -3.43 -5.92 -13.94
CA ARG A 11 -2.02 -5.87 -14.38
C ARG A 11 -1.40 -7.26 -14.54
N ARG A 12 -2.20 -8.32 -14.61
CA ARG A 12 -1.72 -9.72 -14.70
C ARG A 12 -0.78 -9.96 -15.89
N HIS A 13 -1.02 -9.26 -16.99
CA HIS A 13 -0.27 -9.40 -18.23
C HIS A 13 0.67 -8.22 -18.50
N PHE A 14 0.95 -7.38 -17.47
CA PHE A 14 1.88 -6.29 -17.61
C PHE A 14 3.32 -6.83 -17.76
N PRO A 15 4.10 -6.35 -18.74
CA PRO A 15 5.45 -6.82 -19.01
C PRO A 15 6.45 -6.27 -17.98
N TYR A 16 6.46 -6.85 -16.78
CA TYR A 16 7.33 -6.43 -15.68
C TYR A 16 8.83 -6.65 -15.98
N ASP A 17 9.16 -7.59 -16.84
CA ASP A 17 10.50 -7.88 -17.34
C ASP A 17 11.08 -6.72 -18.17
N GLN A 18 10.23 -6.03 -18.93
CA GLN A 18 10.59 -4.86 -19.74
C GLN A 18 10.59 -3.55 -18.92
N ASN A 19 10.01 -3.56 -17.74
CA ASN A 19 9.89 -2.40 -16.84
C ASN A 19 10.50 -2.74 -15.46
N PRO A 20 11.83 -2.95 -15.38
CA PRO A 20 12.47 -3.29 -14.13
C PRO A 20 12.40 -2.11 -13.15
N GLY A 21 11.82 -2.37 -11.97
CA GLY A 21 11.90 -1.43 -10.84
C GLY A 21 13.30 -1.44 -10.25
N ASN A 22 14.13 -0.50 -10.66
CA ASN A 22 15.47 -0.32 -10.13
C ASN A 22 15.73 1.15 -9.77
N LYS A 23 16.83 1.41 -9.05
CA LYS A 23 17.15 2.77 -8.59
C LYS A 23 17.32 3.79 -9.73
N VAL A 24 17.69 3.37 -10.93
CA VAL A 24 17.85 4.27 -12.09
C VAL A 24 16.48 4.74 -12.58
N SER A 25 15.55 3.82 -12.79
CA SER A 25 14.17 4.17 -13.20
C SER A 25 13.42 4.93 -12.10
N TRP A 26 13.68 4.62 -10.84
CA TRP A 26 13.11 5.37 -9.70
C TRP A 26 13.65 6.79 -9.65
N GLN A 27 14.96 7.00 -9.89
CA GLN A 27 15.54 8.35 -9.93
C GLN A 27 14.91 9.19 -11.05
N GLN A 28 14.71 8.62 -12.23
CA GLN A 28 14.04 9.32 -13.33
C GLN A 28 12.62 9.76 -12.96
N ALA A 29 11.87 8.90 -12.25
CA ALA A 29 10.54 9.26 -11.77
C ALA A 29 10.58 10.36 -10.70
N ILE A 30 11.56 10.32 -9.79
CA ILE A 30 11.79 11.35 -8.76
C ILE A 30 12.14 12.69 -9.42
N ASP A 31 13.02 12.69 -10.42
CA ASP A 31 13.41 13.90 -11.16
C ASP A 31 12.22 14.50 -11.90
N TYR A 32 11.37 13.65 -12.49
CA TYR A 32 10.12 14.08 -13.11
C TYR A 32 9.18 14.75 -12.09
N ILE A 33 8.94 14.11 -10.93
CA ILE A 33 8.10 14.69 -9.87
C ILE A 33 8.66 16.03 -9.40
N ALA A 34 9.97 16.12 -9.20
CA ALA A 34 10.63 17.36 -8.76
C ALA A 34 10.49 18.50 -9.77
N ALA A 35 10.41 18.19 -11.06
CA ALA A 35 10.23 19.17 -12.13
C ALA A 35 8.76 19.62 -12.33
N HIS A 36 7.78 18.98 -11.67
CA HIS A 36 6.36 19.22 -11.86
C HIS A 36 5.68 19.63 -10.53
N PRO A 37 5.66 20.92 -10.19
CA PRO A 37 5.15 21.42 -8.90
C PRO A 37 3.66 21.14 -8.65
N GLU A 38 2.90 20.81 -9.68
CA GLU A 38 1.49 20.42 -9.60
C GLU A 38 1.30 18.99 -9.02
N ILE A 39 2.38 18.21 -8.88
CA ILE A 39 2.33 16.85 -8.30
C ILE A 39 2.49 16.96 -6.79
N GLU A 40 1.40 16.89 -6.05
CA GLU A 40 1.39 16.93 -4.58
C GLU A 40 1.35 15.55 -3.91
N GLU A 41 1.05 14.50 -4.69
CA GLU A 41 0.91 13.14 -4.19
C GLU A 41 1.61 12.14 -5.12
N VAL A 42 2.32 11.18 -4.51
CA VAL A 42 2.90 10.03 -5.21
C VAL A 42 2.23 8.75 -4.76
N ILE A 43 1.77 7.95 -5.73
CA ILE A 43 1.12 6.66 -5.48
C ILE A 43 2.06 5.52 -5.88
N PHE A 44 2.53 4.76 -4.90
CA PHE A 44 3.22 3.51 -5.13
C PHE A 44 2.21 2.40 -5.37
N SER A 45 2.22 1.89 -6.59
CA SER A 45 1.32 0.87 -7.10
C SER A 45 2.06 0.08 -8.21
N GLY A 46 1.41 -0.85 -8.89
CA GLY A 46 2.06 -1.55 -10.00
C GLY A 46 2.22 -3.02 -9.73
N GLY A 47 3.40 -3.58 -9.58
CA GLY A 47 3.61 -4.74 -8.77
C GLY A 47 3.29 -4.40 -7.31
N ASP A 48 3.50 -5.28 -6.37
CA ASP A 48 3.28 -4.90 -4.98
C ASP A 48 4.49 -4.09 -4.48
N PRO A 49 4.32 -2.82 -4.07
CA PRO A 49 5.43 -1.99 -3.63
C PRO A 49 6.08 -2.48 -2.33
N MET A 50 5.36 -3.26 -1.51
CA MET A 50 5.92 -3.84 -0.29
C MET A 50 6.89 -5.01 -0.56
N MET A 51 7.10 -5.37 -1.84
CA MET A 51 8.21 -6.23 -2.25
C MET A 51 9.57 -5.54 -2.15
N ALA A 52 9.61 -4.21 -2.16
CA ALA A 52 10.83 -3.44 -1.91
C ALA A 52 11.29 -3.62 -0.46
N LYS A 53 12.60 -3.73 -0.25
CA LYS A 53 13.21 -3.85 1.08
C LYS A 53 13.13 -2.52 1.84
N ASP A 54 13.24 -2.56 3.16
CA ASP A 54 13.22 -1.34 3.97
C ASP A 54 14.35 -0.36 3.62
N SER A 55 15.53 -0.89 3.26
CA SER A 55 16.64 -0.07 2.74
C SER A 55 16.34 0.61 1.38
N GLU A 56 15.45 0.04 0.57
CA GLU A 56 14.99 0.66 -0.67
C GLU A 56 13.94 1.73 -0.38
N TRP A 57 13.06 1.49 0.59
CA TRP A 57 12.12 2.49 1.10
C TRP A 57 12.85 3.68 1.72
N ALA A 58 13.88 3.46 2.53
CA ALA A 58 14.71 4.51 3.09
C ALA A 58 15.35 5.38 1.98
N TRP A 59 15.87 4.73 0.93
CA TRP A 59 16.46 5.43 -0.23
C TRP A 59 15.44 6.27 -0.99
N LEU A 60 14.21 5.77 -1.16
CA LEU A 60 13.11 6.47 -1.84
C LEU A 60 12.63 7.67 -1.02
N LEU A 61 12.35 7.46 0.27
CA LEU A 61 11.86 8.51 1.16
C LEU A 61 12.86 9.66 1.28
N GLU A 62 14.15 9.37 1.49
CA GLU A 62 15.21 10.40 1.56
C GLU A 62 15.20 11.36 0.35
N ARG A 63 14.77 10.89 -0.82
CA ARG A 63 14.73 11.70 -2.04
C ARG A 63 13.40 12.40 -2.24
N LEU A 64 12.30 11.71 -1.98
CA LEU A 64 10.96 12.30 -2.10
C LEU A 64 10.74 13.43 -1.10
N GLU A 65 11.27 13.30 0.11
CA GLU A 65 11.16 14.30 1.19
C GLU A 65 11.90 15.62 0.86
N LYS A 66 12.83 15.59 -0.09
CA LYS A 66 13.53 16.79 -0.58
C LYS A 66 12.71 17.60 -1.59
N ILE A 67 11.58 17.07 -2.06
CA ILE A 67 10.71 17.73 -3.02
C ILE A 67 9.72 18.63 -2.26
N PRO A 68 9.85 19.95 -2.33
CA PRO A 68 9.15 20.86 -1.41
C PRO A 68 7.64 20.92 -1.60
N HIS A 69 7.14 20.61 -2.79
CA HIS A 69 5.70 20.62 -3.12
C HIS A 69 5.02 19.26 -2.87
N LEU A 70 5.80 18.20 -2.65
CA LEU A 70 5.24 16.88 -2.38
C LEU A 70 4.72 16.83 -0.94
N GLN A 71 3.45 16.50 -0.77
CA GLN A 71 2.76 16.49 0.53
C GLN A 71 2.40 15.09 0.98
N ARG A 72 2.11 14.18 0.03
CA ARG A 72 1.49 12.90 0.34
C ARG A 72 2.15 11.74 -0.37
N LEU A 73 2.26 10.64 0.38
CA LEU A 73 2.69 9.35 -0.09
C LEU A 73 1.54 8.36 0.06
N ARG A 74 1.16 7.67 -1.02
CA ARG A 74 0.15 6.61 -0.95
C ARG A 74 0.77 5.28 -1.39
N ILE A 75 0.54 4.23 -0.61
CA ILE A 75 1.07 2.90 -0.83
C ILE A 75 -0.11 1.94 -0.99
N HIS A 76 -0.24 1.32 -2.15
CA HIS A 76 -1.25 0.30 -2.43
C HIS A 76 -0.61 -1.07 -2.38
N SER A 77 -0.98 -1.89 -1.41
CA SER A 77 -0.39 -3.22 -1.23
C SER A 77 -1.37 -4.27 -0.75
N ARG A 78 -1.21 -5.48 -1.27
CA ARG A 78 -1.85 -6.68 -0.73
C ARG A 78 -0.89 -7.51 0.12
N LEU A 79 0.41 -7.26 0.02
CA LEU A 79 1.41 -8.13 0.66
C LEU A 79 1.21 -8.29 2.16
N PRO A 80 0.91 -7.26 2.97
CA PRO A 80 0.69 -7.41 4.41
C PRO A 80 -0.53 -8.25 4.78
N VAL A 81 -1.48 -8.43 3.85
CA VAL A 81 -2.66 -9.29 4.06
C VAL A 81 -2.29 -10.77 4.05
N VAL A 82 -1.20 -11.13 3.39
CA VAL A 82 -0.72 -12.52 3.25
C VAL A 82 0.59 -12.76 3.98
N ILE A 83 1.35 -11.71 4.28
CA ILE A 83 2.60 -11.72 5.04
C ILE A 83 2.61 -10.48 5.94
N PRO A 84 1.88 -10.50 7.08
CA PRO A 84 1.79 -9.36 8.00
C PRO A 84 3.15 -8.89 8.53
N GLU A 85 4.11 -9.80 8.68
CA GLU A 85 5.47 -9.54 9.16
C GLU A 85 6.26 -8.62 8.22
N ARG A 86 5.77 -8.42 6.97
CA ARG A 86 6.36 -7.41 6.07
C ARG A 86 6.24 -5.98 6.63
N ILE A 87 5.33 -5.75 7.55
CA ILE A 87 5.26 -4.49 8.30
C ILE A 87 6.24 -4.55 9.46
N THR A 88 7.51 -4.27 9.16
CA THR A 88 8.61 -4.25 10.12
C THR A 88 8.58 -2.98 10.96
N ASP A 89 9.27 -3.00 12.11
CA ASP A 89 9.44 -1.79 12.93
C ASP A 89 10.29 -0.76 12.19
N GLU A 90 11.31 -1.19 11.45
CA GLU A 90 12.15 -0.33 10.62
C GLU A 90 11.31 0.43 9.57
N PHE A 91 10.41 -0.26 8.87
CA PHE A 91 9.51 0.38 7.91
C PHE A 91 8.58 1.39 8.58
N CYS A 92 7.98 1.04 9.73
CA CYS A 92 7.14 1.96 10.50
C CYS A 92 7.92 3.19 10.98
N ASP A 93 9.14 3.01 11.44
CA ASP A 93 10.02 4.10 11.87
C ASP A 93 10.38 5.06 10.72
N LEU A 94 10.60 4.54 9.52
CA LEU A 94 10.82 5.36 8.33
C LEU A 94 9.61 6.26 8.04
N LEU A 95 8.41 5.69 8.08
CA LEU A 95 7.17 6.45 7.83
C LEU A 95 6.89 7.46 8.93
N LEU A 96 7.12 7.11 10.20
CA LEU A 96 6.90 8.00 11.34
C LEU A 96 7.79 9.24 11.30
N LYS A 97 9.02 9.10 10.82
CA LYS A 97 10.01 10.19 10.71
C LYS A 97 9.80 11.05 9.47
N SER A 98 9.08 10.52 8.48
CA SER A 98 8.81 11.25 7.22
C SER A 98 7.88 12.44 7.45
N PRO A 99 8.17 13.60 6.85
CA PRO A 99 7.27 14.74 6.84
C PRO A 99 6.05 14.53 5.92
N LEU A 100 6.09 13.53 5.04
CA LEU A 100 5.02 13.25 4.09
C LEU A 100 3.83 12.57 4.79
N GLN A 101 2.62 13.04 4.48
CA GLN A 101 1.40 12.38 4.94
C GLN A 101 1.27 11.01 4.25
N THR A 102 1.42 9.94 5.02
CA THR A 102 1.36 8.59 4.45
C THR A 102 -0.05 8.01 4.54
N VAL A 103 -0.52 7.48 3.41
CA VAL A 103 -1.76 6.71 3.28
C VAL A 103 -1.40 5.30 2.83
N PHE A 104 -1.86 4.29 3.54
CA PHE A 104 -1.69 2.89 3.17
C PHE A 104 -3.03 2.28 2.79
N VAL A 105 -3.14 1.80 1.56
CA VAL A 105 -4.35 1.18 1.02
C VAL A 105 -4.15 -0.32 0.94
N THR A 106 -4.81 -1.05 1.83
CA THR A 106 -4.84 -2.52 1.80
C THR A 106 -5.78 -3.04 0.73
N HIS A 107 -5.57 -4.27 0.29
CA HIS A 107 -6.46 -4.97 -0.65
C HIS A 107 -7.05 -6.20 0.04
N ILE A 108 -8.10 -6.00 0.84
CA ILE A 108 -8.82 -7.04 1.58
C ILE A 108 -10.20 -7.20 0.97
N ASN A 109 -10.60 -8.41 0.61
CA ASN A 109 -11.85 -8.70 -0.08
C ASN A 109 -12.84 -9.50 0.78
N HIS A 110 -12.37 -10.18 1.82
CA HIS A 110 -13.22 -11.05 2.64
C HIS A 110 -12.86 -10.91 4.14
N PRO A 111 -13.84 -10.99 5.05
CA PRO A 111 -13.57 -10.87 6.49
C PRO A 111 -12.62 -11.93 7.06
N ASN A 112 -12.49 -13.07 6.40
CA ASN A 112 -11.54 -14.11 6.82
C ASN A 112 -10.08 -13.78 6.53
N GLU A 113 -9.80 -12.74 5.78
CA GLU A 113 -8.45 -12.22 5.54
C GLU A 113 -7.95 -11.36 6.72
N ILE A 114 -8.84 -11.02 7.67
CA ILE A 114 -8.49 -10.19 8.83
C ILE A 114 -8.40 -11.09 10.06
N ASP A 115 -7.18 -11.37 10.45
CA ASP A 115 -6.82 -12.11 11.66
C ASP A 115 -6.05 -11.22 12.65
N GLY A 116 -5.57 -11.82 13.74
CA GLY A 116 -4.82 -11.11 14.78
C GLY A 116 -3.47 -10.58 14.31
N GLU A 117 -2.79 -11.30 13.42
CA GLU A 117 -1.47 -10.90 12.90
C GLU A 117 -1.58 -9.69 11.97
N LEU A 118 -2.55 -9.72 11.07
CA LEU A 118 -2.84 -8.56 10.23
C LEU A 118 -3.29 -7.35 11.07
N ALA A 119 -4.19 -7.55 12.04
CA ALA A 119 -4.65 -6.47 12.90
C ALA A 119 -3.48 -5.83 13.68
N PHE A 120 -2.54 -6.64 14.18
CA PHE A 120 -1.33 -6.13 14.83
C PHE A 120 -0.43 -5.35 13.87
N ALA A 121 -0.21 -5.85 12.65
CA ALA A 121 0.55 -5.12 11.62
C ALA A 121 -0.08 -3.77 11.29
N MET A 122 -1.42 -3.70 11.20
CA MET A 122 -2.13 -2.44 10.95
C MET A 122 -2.03 -1.48 12.15
N GLN A 123 -2.05 -1.98 13.39
CA GLN A 123 -1.80 -1.16 14.58
C GLN A 123 -0.40 -0.53 14.57
N LYS A 124 0.63 -1.24 14.12
CA LYS A 124 1.98 -0.69 13.96
C LYS A 124 1.99 0.48 12.97
N LEU A 125 1.34 0.34 11.81
CA LEU A 125 1.22 1.42 10.83
C LEU A 125 0.43 2.61 11.39
N ALA A 126 -0.67 2.36 12.10
CA ALA A 126 -1.43 3.42 12.75
C ALA A 126 -0.59 4.16 13.81
N GLY A 127 0.23 3.45 14.59
CA GLY A 127 1.20 4.02 15.51
C GLY A 127 2.26 4.89 14.82
N ALA A 128 2.59 4.59 13.57
CA ALA A 128 3.43 5.40 12.69
C ALA A 128 2.68 6.57 12.01
N LYS A 129 1.48 6.91 12.46
CA LYS A 129 0.61 8.00 11.94
C LYS A 129 0.17 7.80 10.48
N VAL A 130 0.13 6.56 10.02
CA VAL A 130 -0.33 6.21 8.67
C VAL A 130 -1.86 6.16 8.65
N THR A 131 -2.48 6.80 7.67
CA THR A 131 -3.91 6.64 7.39
C THR A 131 -4.16 5.32 6.70
N LEU A 132 -5.00 4.46 7.27
CA LEU A 132 -5.29 3.12 6.75
C LEU A 132 -6.62 3.10 6.01
N LEU A 133 -6.57 2.71 4.75
CA LEU A 133 -7.73 2.55 3.87
C LEU A 133 -7.77 1.13 3.31
N ASN A 134 -8.95 0.67 2.91
CA ASN A 134 -9.09 -0.60 2.19
C ASN A 134 -9.79 -0.44 0.86
N GLN A 135 -9.25 -1.09 -0.14
CA GLN A 135 -9.86 -1.28 -1.45
C GLN A 135 -10.27 -2.74 -1.59
N SER A 136 -11.55 -2.98 -1.91
CA SER A 136 -12.10 -4.31 -2.16
C SER A 136 -12.53 -4.46 -3.62
N VAL A 137 -12.52 -5.70 -4.11
CA VAL A 137 -13.12 -6.10 -5.39
C VAL A 137 -14.32 -6.97 -5.11
N LEU A 138 -15.43 -6.69 -5.78
CA LEU A 138 -16.62 -7.55 -5.69
C LEU A 138 -16.38 -8.83 -6.50
N LEU A 139 -16.31 -9.95 -5.78
CA LEU A 139 -15.94 -11.25 -6.34
C LEU A 139 -17.12 -12.20 -6.23
N LYS A 140 -17.58 -12.71 -7.39
CA LYS A 140 -18.69 -13.66 -7.47
C LYS A 140 -18.41 -14.89 -6.60
N ASP A 141 -19.42 -15.33 -5.87
CA ASP A 141 -19.41 -16.50 -4.96
C ASP A 141 -18.37 -16.38 -3.80
N VAL A 142 -17.80 -15.18 -3.56
CA VAL A 142 -16.83 -14.92 -2.47
C VAL A 142 -17.37 -13.87 -1.50
N ASN A 143 -17.62 -12.67 -1.99
CA ASN A 143 -18.08 -11.54 -1.17
C ASN A 143 -19.24 -10.76 -1.81
N ASP A 144 -19.92 -11.33 -2.79
CA ASP A 144 -21.01 -10.72 -3.55
C ASP A 144 -22.37 -10.77 -2.84
N ASN A 145 -22.37 -10.76 -1.52
CA ASN A 145 -23.59 -10.68 -0.74
C ASN A 145 -23.49 -9.63 0.38
N PRO A 146 -24.61 -8.99 0.77
CA PRO A 146 -24.61 -7.90 1.73
C PRO A 146 -24.08 -8.28 3.11
N HIS A 147 -24.32 -9.51 3.55
CA HIS A 147 -23.87 -9.98 4.86
C HIS A 147 -22.33 -10.02 4.94
N THR A 148 -21.67 -10.64 3.97
CA THR A 148 -20.20 -10.72 3.91
C THR A 148 -19.57 -9.34 3.84
N LEU A 149 -20.12 -8.42 3.02
CA LEU A 149 -19.63 -7.05 2.91
C LEU A 149 -19.80 -6.26 4.21
N LYS A 150 -20.94 -6.45 4.92
CA LYS A 150 -21.15 -5.85 6.23
C LYS A 150 -20.12 -6.36 7.24
N VAL A 151 -19.93 -7.68 7.34
CA VAL A 151 -18.95 -8.28 8.27
C VAL A 151 -17.52 -7.84 7.92
N LEU A 152 -17.19 -7.73 6.63
CA LEU A 152 -15.91 -7.18 6.20
C LEU A 152 -15.72 -5.75 6.68
N SER A 153 -16.72 -4.88 6.49
CA SER A 153 -16.66 -3.49 6.93
C SER A 153 -16.49 -3.38 8.45
N ASP A 154 -17.24 -4.16 9.22
CA ASP A 154 -17.15 -4.19 10.68
C ASP A 154 -15.73 -4.60 11.14
N LYS A 155 -15.14 -5.63 10.53
CA LYS A 155 -13.78 -6.09 10.85
C LYS A 155 -12.71 -5.09 10.42
N LEU A 156 -12.88 -4.42 9.28
CA LEU A 156 -11.98 -3.35 8.85
C LEU A 156 -11.94 -2.22 9.88
N PHE A 157 -13.10 -1.73 10.32
CA PHE A 157 -13.18 -0.71 11.37
C PHE A 157 -12.52 -1.17 12.67
N GLN A 158 -12.75 -2.42 13.11
CA GLN A 158 -12.10 -2.99 14.30
C GLN A 158 -10.56 -3.02 14.17
N ALA A 159 -10.04 -3.25 12.96
CA ALA A 159 -8.60 -3.21 12.67
C ALA A 159 -8.06 -1.78 12.43
N GLY A 160 -8.89 -0.73 12.57
CA GLY A 160 -8.51 0.65 12.32
C GLY A 160 -8.38 1.03 10.85
N ILE A 161 -8.97 0.25 9.95
CA ILE A 161 -8.91 0.44 8.51
C ILE A 161 -10.26 0.96 8.02
N LEU A 162 -10.27 2.08 7.28
CA LEU A 162 -11.49 2.62 6.69
C LEU A 162 -11.81 1.91 5.36
N PRO A 163 -13.03 1.38 5.18
CA PRO A 163 -13.51 0.99 3.85
C PRO A 163 -13.50 2.21 2.92
N TYR A 164 -12.76 2.12 1.82
CA TYR A 164 -12.51 3.29 0.96
C TYR A 164 -13.09 3.10 -0.43
N TYR A 165 -12.86 1.94 -1.05
CA TYR A 165 -13.24 1.71 -2.42
C TYR A 165 -13.72 0.27 -2.65
N LEU A 166 -14.80 0.12 -3.43
CA LEU A 166 -15.31 -1.15 -3.91
C LEU A 166 -15.37 -1.10 -5.45
N HIS A 167 -14.62 -1.99 -6.10
CA HIS A 167 -14.60 -2.15 -7.56
C HIS A 167 -15.64 -3.14 -8.05
#